data_c79e9c7f6c2c892836b2ad69b4158a17
#
_entry.id   c79e9c7f6c2c892836b2ad69b4158a17
#
_cell.length_a   1.000
_cell.length_b   1.000
_cell.length_c   1.000
_cell.angle_alpha   90.00
_cell.angle_beta   90.00
_cell.angle_gamma   90.00
#
_symmetry.space_group_name_H-M   'P 1'
#
loop_
_entity.id
_entity.type
_entity.pdbx_description
1 polymer ?
#
loop_
_entity_poly.entity_id
_entity_poly.type
_entity_poly.pdbx_seq_one_letter_code
_entity_poly.pdbx_strand_id
1 'polypeptide(L)'
;MNVNIKNCEVKIITGTDTLEINGGTQPAAAEAPAESTRPAEYIKGGFISEMTYSVSSFMANRDKVTIGDRVKLPSFTVPAVKMEGDKVMEFDEKNIRADDAIVIDKDENGNFILIFDHCLFESAIDLNNEKRFEMTQLGQYLQSKFLRAMNGAGIPAKSCGLISKEEMLGDNPLEYFKTGRNRIAFDFDEDCSLYYWLSTLYDEEASAAIFWIVNADASSYYTEASFADIYVRPRFVILKS
;
A
#
# COMPACT_ATOMS: atom_id res chain seq x y z
N MET A 1 -6.58 10.74 -29.32
CA MET A 1 -6.40 9.50 -28.56
C MET A 1 -7.24 9.66 -27.30
N ASN A 2 -8.32 8.90 -27.15
CA ASN A 2 -9.12 8.95 -25.93
C ASN A 2 -8.47 8.02 -24.92
N VAL A 3 -7.74 8.59 -23.99
CA VAL A 3 -7.22 7.85 -22.85
C VAL A 3 -8.36 7.79 -21.82
N ASN A 4 -8.93 6.62 -21.66
CA ASN A 4 -9.93 6.38 -20.63
C ASN A 4 -9.17 6.07 -19.35
N ILE A 5 -8.92 7.09 -18.55
CA ILE A 5 -8.22 6.94 -17.26
C ILE A 5 -9.24 6.47 -16.26
N LYS A 6 -9.40 5.17 -16.12
CA LYS A 6 -9.99 4.58 -14.93
C LYS A 6 -8.86 4.33 -13.95
N ASN A 7 -8.81 5.12 -12.90
CA ASN A 7 -7.99 4.91 -11.70
C ASN A 7 -6.46 4.90 -11.89
N CYS A 8 -5.95 5.36 -13.03
CA CYS A 8 -4.53 5.58 -13.23
C CYS A 8 -4.30 6.93 -13.91
N GLU A 9 -3.64 7.85 -13.25
CA GLU A 9 -3.09 9.03 -13.90
C GLU A 9 -1.61 8.80 -14.23
N VAL A 10 -1.32 8.60 -15.47
CA VAL A 10 0.06 8.65 -15.97
C VAL A 10 0.31 10.04 -16.52
N LYS A 11 0.93 10.90 -15.73
CA LYS A 11 1.53 12.14 -16.22
C LYS A 11 3.02 11.97 -16.26
N ILE A 12 3.54 11.66 -17.43
CA ILE A 12 4.98 11.75 -17.66
C ILE A 12 5.24 13.09 -18.31
N ILE A 13 5.78 14.03 -17.57
CA ILE A 13 6.31 15.28 -18.11
C ILE A 13 7.83 15.13 -18.09
N THR A 14 8.40 14.85 -19.23
CA THR A 14 9.85 14.86 -19.43
C THR A 14 10.22 15.97 -20.39
N GLY A 15 11.01 16.90 -19.92
CA GLY A 15 11.56 17.96 -20.77
C GLY A 15 10.69 19.20 -20.89
N THR A 16 11.07 20.05 -21.83
CA THR A 16 10.50 21.39 -22.07
C THR A 16 9.22 21.40 -22.89
N ASP A 17 8.64 20.24 -23.17
CA ASP A 17 7.47 20.13 -24.03
C ASP A 17 6.19 20.33 -23.21
N THR A 18 5.41 21.31 -23.59
CA THR A 18 4.09 21.61 -23.03
C THR A 18 3.03 20.86 -23.80
N LEU A 19 2.19 20.11 -23.09
CA LEU A 19 0.99 19.50 -23.66
C LEU A 19 -0.15 20.52 -23.56
N GLU A 20 -0.56 21.09 -24.70
CA GLU A 20 -1.76 21.91 -24.75
C GLU A 20 -3.00 21.01 -24.96
N ILE A 21 -3.85 20.95 -23.96
CA ILE A 21 -5.15 20.28 -24.04
C ILE A 21 -6.17 21.32 -24.45
N ASN A 22 -6.70 21.22 -25.63
CA ASN A 22 -7.75 22.02 -26.28
C ASN A 22 -7.26 22.76 -27.52
N GLY A 23 -6.99 22.01 -28.60
CA GLY A 23 -6.89 22.55 -29.94
C GLY A 23 -5.57 23.19 -30.34
N GLY A 24 -4.55 23.08 -29.48
CA GLY A 24 -3.19 23.45 -29.82
C GLY A 24 -2.40 22.28 -30.43
N THR A 25 -1.34 22.58 -31.12
CA THR A 25 -0.40 21.58 -31.69
C THR A 25 0.20 20.76 -30.59
N GLN A 26 -0.09 19.48 -30.59
CA GLN A 26 0.50 18.52 -29.66
C GLN A 26 1.98 18.36 -30.02
N PRO A 27 2.93 18.61 -29.12
CA PRO A 27 4.31 18.24 -29.36
C PRO A 27 4.39 16.73 -29.53
N ALA A 28 5.37 16.29 -30.33
CA ALA A 28 5.55 14.87 -30.60
C ALA A 28 5.50 14.07 -29.32
N ALA A 29 4.59 13.11 -29.29
CA ALA A 29 4.51 12.20 -28.16
C ALA A 29 5.89 11.57 -27.97
N ALA A 30 6.48 11.80 -26.79
CA ALA A 30 7.55 10.94 -26.35
C ALA A 30 7.01 9.51 -26.41
N GLU A 31 7.73 8.62 -27.06
CA GLU A 31 7.35 7.21 -27.12
C GLU A 31 7.03 6.77 -25.71
N ALA A 32 5.81 6.30 -25.49
CA ALA A 32 5.44 5.67 -24.24
C ALA A 32 6.48 4.58 -23.99
N PRO A 33 7.08 4.52 -22.80
CA PRO A 33 7.99 3.44 -22.50
C PRO A 33 7.22 2.13 -22.74
N ALA A 34 7.77 1.32 -23.63
CA ALA A 34 7.25 0.00 -23.92
C ALA A 34 7.20 -0.77 -22.60
N GLU A 35 6.05 -1.37 -22.32
CA GLU A 35 5.74 -2.23 -21.18
C GLU A 35 6.16 -1.63 -19.82
N SER A 36 5.17 -1.29 -19.03
CA SER A 36 5.33 -0.84 -17.64
C SER A 36 5.79 -2.00 -16.77
N THR A 37 6.97 -2.49 -17.06
CA THR A 37 7.69 -3.28 -16.06
C THR A 37 8.12 -2.32 -14.95
N ARG A 38 7.97 -2.69 -13.69
CA ARG A 38 8.56 -1.96 -12.58
C ARG A 38 9.96 -1.53 -12.96
N PRO A 39 10.31 -0.24 -12.89
CA PRO A 39 11.68 0.16 -13.13
C PRO A 39 12.58 -0.67 -12.22
N ALA A 40 13.66 -1.23 -12.75
CA ALA A 40 14.62 -2.00 -11.95
C ALA A 40 15.09 -1.23 -10.70
N GLU A 41 15.06 0.09 -10.75
CA GLU A 41 15.36 1.01 -9.67
C GLU A 41 14.27 1.06 -8.58
N TYR A 42 13.03 0.67 -8.88
CA TYR A 42 11.97 0.53 -7.87
C TYR A 42 12.27 -0.63 -6.92
N ILE A 43 12.81 -1.71 -7.45
CA ILE A 43 13.26 -2.88 -6.69
C ILE A 43 14.55 -2.56 -5.93
N LYS A 44 15.40 -1.68 -6.49
CA LYS A 44 16.72 -1.32 -5.96
C LYS A 44 16.75 -0.12 -5.03
N GLY A 45 15.66 0.21 -4.40
CA GLY A 45 15.49 1.41 -3.55
C GLY A 45 16.54 1.67 -2.46
N GLY A 46 17.80 1.47 -2.76
CA GLY A 46 18.92 1.66 -1.82
C GLY A 46 19.26 0.42 -1.01
N PHE A 47 18.44 -0.62 -1.05
CA PHE A 47 18.72 -1.90 -0.39
C PHE A 47 19.29 -2.89 -1.40
N ILE A 48 20.45 -3.44 -1.06
CA ILE A 48 21.20 -4.38 -1.92
C ILE A 48 20.67 -5.81 -1.78
N SER A 49 19.88 -6.07 -0.74
CA SER A 49 19.34 -7.41 -0.50
C SER A 49 18.08 -7.64 -1.32
N GLU A 50 18.14 -8.60 -2.20
CA GLU A 50 17.04 -9.06 -3.06
C GLU A 50 16.71 -10.54 -2.77
N MET A 51 16.95 -10.98 -1.55
CA MET A 51 16.62 -12.36 -1.20
C MET A 51 15.12 -12.53 -1.12
N THR A 52 14.62 -13.52 -1.84
CA THR A 52 13.20 -13.87 -1.78
C THR A 52 13.05 -15.20 -1.03
N TYR A 53 12.28 -15.17 0.03
CA TYR A 53 11.99 -16.31 0.89
C TYR A 53 10.57 -16.83 0.65
N SER A 54 10.35 -18.11 0.77
CA SER A 54 9.01 -18.61 1.12
C SER A 54 8.72 -18.28 2.59
N VAL A 55 7.45 -18.29 3.03
CA VAL A 55 7.11 -18.06 4.45
C VAL A 55 7.88 -19.00 5.37
N SER A 56 7.97 -20.28 5.04
CA SER A 56 8.72 -21.28 5.85
C SER A 56 10.23 -21.01 5.88
N SER A 57 10.82 -20.64 4.74
CA SER A 57 12.23 -20.28 4.65
C SER A 57 12.53 -18.98 5.39
N PHE A 58 11.65 -17.98 5.33
CA PHE A 58 11.74 -16.77 6.12
C PHE A 58 11.75 -17.08 7.61
N MET A 59 10.82 -17.90 8.08
CA MET A 59 10.73 -18.30 9.49
C MET A 59 11.95 -19.08 9.97
N ALA A 60 12.59 -19.87 9.10
CA ALA A 60 13.79 -20.65 9.43
C ALA A 60 15.09 -19.82 9.42
N ASN A 61 15.14 -18.69 8.70
CA ASN A 61 16.33 -17.88 8.49
C ASN A 61 16.19 -16.43 9.00
N ARG A 62 15.35 -16.20 10.00
CA ARG A 62 15.02 -14.86 10.51
C ARG A 62 16.24 -14.04 10.94
N ASP A 63 17.29 -14.68 11.39
CA ASP A 63 18.57 -14.06 11.77
C ASP A 63 19.33 -13.48 10.57
N LYS A 64 19.08 -13.97 9.36
CA LYS A 64 19.72 -13.53 8.11
C LYS A 64 18.88 -12.53 7.32
N VAL A 65 17.60 -12.39 7.67
CA VAL A 65 16.67 -11.49 6.97
C VAL A 65 17.06 -10.03 7.21
N THR A 66 17.11 -9.28 6.13
CA THR A 66 17.43 -7.85 6.12
C THR A 66 16.29 -7.01 5.55
N ILE A 67 16.36 -5.70 5.74
CA ILE A 67 15.41 -4.76 5.15
C ILE A 67 15.56 -4.78 3.63
N GLY A 68 14.43 -4.79 2.91
CA GLY A 68 14.37 -4.94 1.46
C GLY A 68 14.20 -6.39 0.98
N ASP A 69 14.45 -7.39 1.85
CA ASP A 69 14.16 -8.78 1.51
C ASP A 69 12.67 -9.01 1.28
N ARG A 70 12.35 -9.99 0.45
CA ARG A 70 10.99 -10.33 0.06
C ARG A 70 10.53 -11.66 0.62
N VAL A 71 9.26 -11.76 0.92
CA VAL A 71 8.61 -12.99 1.38
C VAL A 71 7.44 -13.30 0.46
N LYS A 72 7.50 -14.42 -0.25
CA LYS A 72 6.40 -14.91 -1.09
C LYS A 72 5.23 -15.35 -0.22
N LEU A 73 4.13 -14.63 -0.31
CA LEU A 73 2.89 -14.93 0.37
C LEU A 73 1.99 -15.79 -0.52
N PRO A 74 1.33 -16.82 0.03
CA PRO A 74 0.32 -17.56 -0.69
C PRO A 74 -0.92 -16.68 -0.97
N SER A 75 -1.71 -17.07 -1.96
CA SER A 75 -3.06 -16.53 -2.12
C SER A 75 -3.97 -16.95 -0.97
N PHE A 76 -4.95 -16.12 -0.62
CA PHE A 76 -5.93 -16.43 0.41
C PHE A 76 -7.26 -15.71 0.16
N THR A 77 -8.32 -16.22 0.75
CA THR A 77 -9.64 -15.62 0.66
C THR A 77 -10.03 -15.02 2.00
N VAL A 78 -10.47 -13.76 1.98
CA VAL A 78 -11.09 -13.11 3.12
C VAL A 78 -12.59 -13.13 2.90
N PRO A 79 -13.37 -13.79 3.77
CA PRO A 79 -14.81 -13.89 3.58
C PRO A 79 -15.50 -12.53 3.68
N ALA A 80 -16.62 -12.39 2.99
CA ALA A 80 -17.48 -11.21 3.09
C ALA A 80 -17.88 -10.94 4.56
N VAL A 81 -17.94 -9.67 4.92
CA VAL A 81 -18.30 -9.25 6.27
C VAL A 81 -18.92 -7.85 6.27
N LYS A 82 -19.82 -7.63 7.22
CA LYS A 82 -20.34 -6.30 7.54
C LYS A 82 -19.67 -5.80 8.81
N MET A 83 -19.13 -4.61 8.73
CA MET A 83 -18.58 -3.89 9.88
C MET A 83 -19.65 -2.91 10.37
N GLU A 84 -20.11 -3.17 11.59
CA GLU A 84 -21.21 -2.42 12.21
C GLU A 84 -20.79 -0.99 12.58
N GLY A 85 -21.79 -0.12 12.78
CA GLY A 85 -21.67 1.28 13.14
C GLY A 85 -22.98 1.98 12.87
N ASP A 86 -23.03 3.32 12.99
CA ASP A 86 -24.21 4.11 12.59
C ASP A 86 -24.52 3.91 11.10
N LYS A 87 -23.46 3.76 10.31
CA LYS A 87 -23.51 3.31 8.92
C LYS A 87 -22.75 1.98 8.83
N VAL A 88 -23.35 0.99 8.18
CA VAL A 88 -22.72 -0.32 7.97
C VAL A 88 -21.81 -0.24 6.74
N MET A 89 -20.58 -0.71 6.88
CA MET A 89 -19.65 -0.87 5.78
C MET A 89 -19.56 -2.34 5.40
N GLU A 90 -19.82 -2.64 4.15
CA GLU A 90 -19.80 -4.00 3.64
C GLU A 90 -18.47 -4.25 2.91
N PHE A 91 -17.80 -5.33 3.31
CA PHE A 91 -16.65 -5.87 2.61
C PHE A 91 -17.09 -7.15 1.92
N ASP A 92 -17.12 -7.13 0.60
CA ASP A 92 -17.32 -8.34 -0.19
C ASP A 92 -16.20 -9.34 0.04
N GLU A 93 -16.44 -10.60 -0.32
CA GLU A 93 -15.39 -11.61 -0.34
C GLU A 93 -14.20 -11.13 -1.20
N LYS A 94 -13.01 -11.18 -0.64
CA LYS A 94 -11.77 -10.78 -1.31
C LYS A 94 -10.87 -11.99 -1.55
N ASN A 95 -10.63 -12.29 -2.81
CA ASN A 95 -9.64 -13.28 -3.22
C ASN A 95 -8.29 -12.58 -3.43
N ILE A 96 -7.47 -12.59 -2.39
CA ILE A 96 -6.13 -12.00 -2.43
C ILE A 96 -5.21 -12.92 -3.22
N ARG A 97 -4.64 -12.42 -4.29
CA ARG A 97 -3.66 -13.14 -5.12
C ARG A 97 -2.39 -13.40 -4.33
N ALA A 98 -1.63 -14.42 -4.73
CA ALA A 98 -0.27 -14.60 -4.23
C ALA A 98 0.55 -13.34 -4.54
N ASP A 99 1.27 -12.85 -3.55
CA ASP A 99 2.04 -11.60 -3.64
C ASP A 99 3.38 -11.75 -2.92
N ASP A 100 4.27 -10.80 -3.14
CA ASP A 100 5.44 -10.63 -2.30
C ASP A 100 5.12 -9.63 -1.18
N ALA A 101 5.65 -9.88 0.00
CA ALA A 101 5.74 -8.85 1.05
C ALA A 101 7.20 -8.44 1.21
N ILE A 102 7.40 -7.15 1.43
CA ILE A 102 8.73 -6.56 1.59
C ILE A 102 8.97 -6.32 3.07
N VAL A 103 10.13 -6.72 3.58
CA VAL A 103 10.59 -6.36 4.92
C VAL A 103 10.99 -4.88 4.90
N ILE A 104 10.21 -4.04 5.55
CA ILE A 104 10.40 -2.59 5.53
C ILE A 104 11.19 -2.07 6.73
N ASP A 105 11.13 -2.79 7.87
CA ASP A 105 11.91 -2.48 9.07
C ASP A 105 11.85 -3.63 10.09
N LYS A 106 12.49 -3.42 11.24
CA LYS A 106 12.36 -4.23 12.46
C LYS A 106 12.04 -3.30 13.63
N ASP A 107 11.06 -3.70 14.43
CA ASP A 107 10.75 -2.96 15.65
C ASP A 107 11.85 -3.11 16.73
N GLU A 108 11.72 -2.40 17.83
CA GLU A 108 12.65 -2.42 18.97
C GLU A 108 12.85 -3.82 19.59
N ASN A 109 11.89 -4.71 19.40
CA ASN A 109 11.97 -6.11 19.84
C ASN A 109 12.58 -7.02 18.78
N GLY A 110 12.90 -6.47 17.62
CA GLY A 110 13.42 -7.17 16.46
C GLY A 110 12.36 -7.96 15.69
N ASN A 111 11.08 -7.68 15.90
CA ASN A 111 10.01 -8.23 15.06
C ASN A 111 10.06 -7.58 13.69
N PHE A 112 9.71 -8.35 12.67
CA PHE A 112 9.75 -7.88 11.30
C PHE A 112 8.46 -7.11 10.96
N ILE A 113 8.62 -5.93 10.41
CA ILE A 113 7.54 -5.14 9.82
C ILE A 113 7.60 -5.36 8.31
N LEU A 114 6.51 -5.88 7.75
CA LEU A 114 6.37 -6.15 6.32
C LEU A 114 5.22 -5.33 5.73
N ILE A 115 5.32 -5.01 4.45
CA ILE A 115 4.24 -4.42 3.67
C ILE A 115 4.00 -5.26 2.41
N PHE A 116 2.75 -5.40 2.00
CA PHE A 116 2.44 -6.01 0.70
C PHE A 116 3.10 -5.22 -0.41
N ASP A 117 3.62 -5.91 -1.41
CA ASP A 117 4.28 -5.28 -2.54
C ASP A 117 3.27 -4.49 -3.39
N HIS A 118 2.09 -5.06 -3.59
CA HIS A 118 1.00 -4.45 -4.34
C HIS A 118 -0.09 -3.87 -3.44
N CYS A 119 -0.86 -2.95 -4.02
CA CYS A 119 -2.16 -2.58 -3.49
C CYS A 119 -3.17 -3.70 -3.75
N LEU A 120 -3.99 -4.04 -2.76
CA LEU A 120 -4.79 -5.25 -2.80
C LEU A 120 -6.23 -5.02 -3.26
N PHE A 121 -6.86 -3.94 -2.81
CA PHE A 121 -8.26 -3.61 -3.13
C PHE A 121 -8.56 -2.15 -2.75
N GLU A 122 -9.63 -1.61 -3.31
CA GLU A 122 -10.17 -0.29 -2.95
C GLU A 122 -11.12 -0.39 -1.75
N SER A 123 -11.10 0.64 -0.89
CA SER A 123 -12.01 0.75 0.24
C SER A 123 -12.02 2.14 0.84
N ALA A 124 -13.14 2.57 1.40
CA ALA A 124 -13.16 3.63 2.39
C ALA A 124 -12.42 3.20 3.67
N ILE A 125 -11.99 4.16 4.48
CA ILE A 125 -11.48 3.88 5.84
C ILE A 125 -12.64 3.72 6.81
N ASP A 126 -13.59 4.64 6.77
CA ASP A 126 -14.72 4.66 7.70
C ASP A 126 -15.93 5.43 7.15
N LEU A 127 -17.12 4.95 7.46
CA LEU A 127 -18.39 5.64 7.11
C LEU A 127 -19.00 6.38 8.30
N ASN A 128 -18.47 6.22 9.51
CA ASN A 128 -19.00 6.75 10.77
C ASN A 128 -18.21 7.93 11.32
N ASN A 129 -17.26 8.44 10.56
CA ASN A 129 -16.43 9.58 10.95
C ASN A 129 -15.51 9.31 12.17
N GLU A 130 -15.10 8.05 12.36
CA GLU A 130 -14.12 7.68 13.39
C GLU A 130 -12.73 8.19 12.97
N LYS A 131 -12.04 8.83 13.91
CA LYS A 131 -10.74 9.47 13.69
C LYS A 131 -9.54 8.61 14.10
N ARG A 132 -9.76 7.63 14.97
CA ARG A 132 -8.71 6.68 15.38
C ARG A 132 -8.71 5.49 14.45
N PHE A 133 -7.68 5.34 13.67
CA PHE A 133 -7.63 4.31 12.63
C PHE A 133 -7.97 2.90 13.16
N GLU A 134 -7.48 2.53 14.34
CA GLU A 134 -7.71 1.21 14.93
C GLU A 134 -9.20 0.95 15.25
N MET A 135 -9.99 2.02 15.38
CA MET A 135 -11.42 1.96 15.66
C MET A 135 -12.27 2.13 14.40
N THR A 136 -11.68 2.53 13.27
CA THR A 136 -12.37 2.62 11.98
C THR A 136 -12.81 1.25 11.49
N GLN A 137 -13.80 1.23 10.59
CA GLN A 137 -14.32 -0.02 10.02
C GLN A 137 -13.23 -0.78 9.24
N LEU A 138 -12.41 -0.09 8.45
CA LEU A 138 -11.26 -0.72 7.76
C LEU A 138 -10.20 -1.19 8.76
N GLY A 139 -9.85 -0.39 9.75
CA GLY A 139 -8.88 -0.77 10.79
C GLY A 139 -9.28 -2.05 11.52
N GLN A 140 -10.54 -2.13 11.96
CA GLN A 140 -11.09 -3.32 12.59
C GLN A 140 -11.15 -4.53 11.64
N TYR A 141 -11.50 -4.30 10.36
CA TYR A 141 -11.49 -5.35 9.33
C TYR A 141 -10.09 -5.95 9.16
N LEU A 142 -9.07 -5.10 9.00
CA LEU A 142 -7.68 -5.54 8.83
C LEU A 142 -7.16 -6.28 10.06
N GLN A 143 -7.44 -5.77 11.26
CA GLN A 143 -6.98 -6.38 12.53
C GLN A 143 -7.72 -7.66 12.91
N SER A 144 -8.87 -7.93 12.31
CA SER A 144 -9.67 -9.11 12.68
C SER A 144 -9.82 -10.11 11.54
N LYS A 145 -10.60 -9.78 10.52
CA LYS A 145 -10.98 -10.72 9.46
C LYS A 145 -9.84 -10.98 8.50
N PHE A 146 -9.18 -9.91 8.06
CA PHE A 146 -8.05 -10.01 7.15
C PHE A 146 -6.87 -10.73 7.83
N LEU A 147 -6.50 -10.33 9.04
CA LEU A 147 -5.45 -10.98 9.83
C LEU A 147 -5.74 -12.48 10.06
N ARG A 148 -6.98 -12.83 10.35
CA ARG A 148 -7.37 -14.23 10.52
C ARG A 148 -7.22 -15.04 9.23
N ALA A 149 -7.59 -14.46 8.09
CA ALA A 149 -7.44 -15.09 6.79
C ALA A 149 -5.96 -15.30 6.43
N MET A 150 -5.10 -14.30 6.67
CA MET A 150 -3.65 -14.43 6.52
C MET A 150 -3.10 -15.60 7.36
N ASN A 151 -3.45 -15.66 8.64
CA ASN A 151 -3.00 -16.74 9.53
C ASN A 151 -3.52 -18.11 9.08
N GLY A 152 -4.76 -18.18 8.60
CA GLY A 152 -5.36 -19.39 8.04
C GLY A 152 -4.62 -19.89 6.78
N ALA A 153 -4.02 -19.00 6.01
CA ALA A 153 -3.19 -19.30 4.86
C ALA A 153 -1.72 -19.63 5.21
N GLY A 154 -1.38 -19.66 6.51
CA GLY A 154 -0.02 -19.97 6.96
C GLY A 154 0.93 -18.78 7.01
N ILE A 155 0.43 -17.55 6.92
CA ILE A 155 1.21 -16.32 7.11
C ILE A 155 1.15 -15.97 8.61
N PRO A 156 2.24 -16.13 9.40
CA PRO A 156 2.18 -16.01 10.87
C PRO A 156 2.21 -14.54 11.32
N ALA A 157 1.23 -13.76 10.84
CA ALA A 157 1.13 -12.35 11.18
C ALA A 157 0.56 -12.17 12.61
N LYS A 158 1.18 -11.28 13.39
CA LYS A 158 0.73 -10.89 14.74
C LYS A 158 -0.29 -9.77 14.70
N SER A 159 -0.11 -8.83 13.78
CA SER A 159 -1.00 -7.68 13.57
C SER A 159 -1.03 -7.31 12.10
N CYS A 160 -2.11 -6.69 11.68
CA CYS A 160 -2.27 -6.15 10.33
C CYS A 160 -2.97 -4.80 10.39
N GLY A 161 -2.53 -3.84 9.60
CA GLY A 161 -3.08 -2.49 9.54
C GLY A 161 -2.52 -1.72 8.36
N LEU A 162 -2.57 -0.40 8.40
CA LEU A 162 -1.91 0.47 7.43
C LEU A 162 -0.63 1.05 8.03
N ILE A 163 0.27 1.48 7.18
CA ILE A 163 1.45 2.24 7.59
C ILE A 163 1.03 3.68 7.95
N SER A 164 1.68 4.28 8.94
CA SER A 164 1.42 5.67 9.29
C SER A 164 2.20 6.64 8.39
N LYS A 165 1.80 7.91 8.39
CA LYS A 165 2.53 8.97 7.71
C LYS A 165 3.93 9.14 8.29
N GLU A 166 4.07 9.07 9.60
CA GLU A 166 5.33 9.21 10.31
C GLU A 166 6.30 8.09 9.94
N GLU A 167 5.81 6.84 9.87
CA GLU A 167 6.60 5.67 9.46
C GLU A 167 7.08 5.78 8.00
N MET A 168 6.32 6.43 7.12
CA MET A 168 6.64 6.50 5.70
C MET A 168 7.28 7.83 5.27
N LEU A 169 6.83 8.94 5.81
CA LEU A 169 7.09 10.29 5.31
C LEU A 169 7.60 11.26 6.41
N GLY A 170 7.65 10.81 7.66
CA GLY A 170 8.10 11.63 8.79
C GLY A 170 9.58 12.03 8.70
N ASP A 171 10.06 12.77 9.69
CA ASP A 171 11.46 13.21 9.76
C ASP A 171 12.44 12.04 9.91
N ASN A 172 11.97 10.92 10.47
CA ASN A 172 12.75 9.68 10.60
C ASN A 172 11.92 8.48 10.12
N PRO A 173 11.69 8.37 8.80
CA PRO A 173 10.88 7.29 8.25
C PRO A 173 11.55 5.93 8.45
N LEU A 174 10.76 4.85 8.39
CA LEU A 174 11.29 3.50 8.37
C LEU A 174 12.34 3.35 7.27
N GLU A 175 13.35 2.53 7.53
CA GLU A 175 14.56 2.45 6.71
C GLU A 175 14.26 2.26 5.22
N TYR A 176 13.34 1.37 4.90
CA TYR A 176 12.92 1.11 3.51
C TYR A 176 12.39 2.37 2.80
N PHE A 177 11.66 3.25 3.49
CA PHE A 177 11.02 4.43 2.90
C PHE A 177 11.91 5.69 2.87
N LYS A 178 13.13 5.62 3.35
CA LYS A 178 14.12 6.71 3.16
C LYS A 178 14.36 7.00 1.69
N THR A 179 14.18 6.00 0.84
CA THR A 179 14.16 6.17 -0.62
C THR A 179 12.73 6.44 -1.09
N GLY A 180 12.48 7.63 -1.62
CA GLY A 180 11.13 8.06 -2.01
C GLY A 180 10.42 7.14 -3.01
N ARG A 181 11.17 6.52 -3.94
CA ARG A 181 10.62 5.56 -4.90
C ARG A 181 9.97 4.34 -4.25
N ASN A 182 10.43 3.92 -3.08
CA ASN A 182 9.88 2.79 -2.34
C ASN A 182 8.47 3.05 -1.78
N ARG A 183 8.01 4.29 -1.84
CA ARG A 183 6.65 4.71 -1.45
C ARG A 183 5.64 4.46 -2.56
N ILE A 184 6.07 4.30 -3.81
CA ILE A 184 5.18 4.01 -4.93
C ILE A 184 4.67 2.58 -4.80
N ALA A 185 3.38 2.38 -5.05
CA ALA A 185 2.76 1.07 -5.10
C ALA A 185 1.97 0.91 -6.40
N PHE A 186 1.84 -0.32 -6.85
CA PHE A 186 1.19 -0.69 -8.09
C PHE A 186 0.01 -1.63 -7.83
N ASP A 187 -0.83 -1.82 -8.83
CA ASP A 187 -1.75 -2.95 -8.89
C ASP A 187 -0.99 -4.24 -9.25
N PHE A 188 -1.71 -5.37 -9.25
CA PHE A 188 -1.12 -6.66 -9.58
C PHE A 188 -0.69 -6.81 -11.04
N ASP A 189 -1.21 -5.99 -11.94
CA ASP A 189 -0.87 -6.02 -13.35
C ASP A 189 0.30 -5.06 -13.64
N GLU A 190 0.72 -4.27 -12.63
CA GLU A 190 1.82 -3.29 -12.66
C GLU A 190 1.69 -2.22 -13.75
N ASP A 191 0.46 -2.02 -14.24
CA ASP A 191 0.18 -1.10 -15.34
C ASP A 191 0.22 0.36 -14.90
N CYS A 192 -0.11 0.63 -13.62
CA CYS A 192 -0.10 1.97 -13.09
C CYS A 192 0.21 2.01 -11.58
N SER A 193 0.81 3.11 -11.17
CA SER A 193 0.97 3.43 -9.75
C SER A 193 -0.35 3.93 -9.17
N LEU A 194 -0.61 3.58 -7.92
CA LEU A 194 -1.90 3.77 -7.27
C LEU A 194 -1.81 4.72 -6.07
N TYR A 195 -2.95 5.33 -5.77
CA TYR A 195 -3.18 6.04 -4.52
C TYR A 195 -3.54 5.04 -3.43
N TYR A 196 -2.93 5.15 -2.24
CA TYR A 196 -3.27 4.25 -1.14
C TYR A 196 -3.28 4.95 0.22
N TRP A 197 -4.10 4.43 1.12
CA TRP A 197 -4.32 4.97 2.45
C TRP A 197 -3.12 4.84 3.37
N LEU A 198 -2.94 5.86 4.21
CA LEU A 198 -2.14 5.80 5.44
C LEU A 198 -3.07 5.77 6.67
N SER A 199 -2.56 5.27 7.80
CA SER A 199 -3.34 5.20 9.05
C SER A 199 -3.42 6.53 9.81
N THR A 200 -2.70 7.56 9.39
CA THR A 200 -2.61 8.84 10.11
C THR A 200 -3.76 9.77 9.71
N LEU A 201 -4.46 10.29 10.69
CA LEU A 201 -5.43 11.36 10.53
C LEU A 201 -4.70 12.65 10.09
N TYR A 202 -5.33 13.41 9.18
CA TYR A 202 -4.76 14.67 8.70
C TYR A 202 -4.96 15.81 9.71
N ASP A 203 -6.18 15.92 10.24
CA ASP A 203 -6.58 17.00 11.13
C ASP A 203 -7.57 16.50 12.19
N GLU A 204 -7.18 16.58 13.46
CA GLU A 204 -8.02 16.17 14.58
C GLU A 204 -9.20 17.13 14.83
N GLU A 205 -9.05 18.39 14.44
CA GLU A 205 -10.06 19.44 14.66
C GLU A 205 -11.09 19.49 13.53
N ALA A 206 -10.82 18.89 12.38
CA ALA A 206 -11.75 18.85 11.26
C ALA A 206 -13.09 18.21 11.66
N SER A 207 -14.19 18.67 11.10
CA SER A 207 -15.52 18.09 11.35
C SER A 207 -15.69 16.70 10.76
N ALA A 208 -15.00 16.41 9.66
CA ALA A 208 -14.94 15.10 9.01
C ALA A 208 -13.62 14.39 9.35
N ALA A 209 -13.63 13.06 9.42
CA ALA A 209 -12.40 12.28 9.49
C ALA A 209 -11.69 12.33 8.13
N ILE A 210 -10.49 12.87 8.12
CA ILE A 210 -9.66 13.05 6.94
C ILE A 210 -8.34 12.32 7.19
N PHE A 211 -7.96 11.42 6.27
CA PHE A 211 -6.74 10.64 6.40
C PHE A 211 -5.75 10.97 5.28
N TRP A 212 -4.47 10.78 5.60
CA TRP A 212 -3.42 10.90 4.62
C TRP A 212 -3.44 9.74 3.62
N ILE A 213 -3.04 10.05 2.38
CA ILE A 213 -2.81 9.08 1.32
C ILE A 213 -1.42 9.30 0.71
N VAL A 214 -0.87 8.27 0.09
CA VAL A 214 0.27 8.37 -0.81
C VAL A 214 -0.24 8.42 -2.23
N ASN A 215 0.25 9.38 -2.99
CA ASN A 215 -0.06 9.54 -4.40
C ASN A 215 0.78 8.58 -5.27
N ALA A 216 0.35 8.42 -6.49
CA ALA A 216 1.02 7.63 -7.52
C ALA A 216 2.47 8.09 -7.82
N ASP A 217 2.84 9.32 -7.49
CA ASP A 217 4.18 9.90 -7.65
C ASP A 217 5.02 9.89 -6.36
N ALA A 218 4.59 9.15 -5.34
CA ALA A 218 5.17 9.10 -4.00
C ALA A 218 5.01 10.37 -3.15
N SER A 219 4.32 11.39 -3.62
CA SER A 219 3.92 12.53 -2.79
C SER A 219 2.78 12.14 -1.84
N SER A 220 2.45 12.99 -0.90
CA SER A 220 1.31 12.77 0.00
C SER A 220 0.20 13.79 -0.22
N TYR A 221 -1.02 13.33 0.00
CA TYR A 221 -2.22 14.14 -0.01
C TYR A 221 -3.15 13.66 1.12
N TYR A 222 -4.36 14.15 1.17
CA TYR A 222 -5.36 13.74 2.16
C TYR A 222 -6.76 13.78 1.55
N THR A 223 -7.65 12.94 2.06
CA THR A 223 -9.04 12.89 1.63
C THR A 223 -9.94 12.38 2.76
N GLU A 224 -11.26 12.52 2.59
CA GLU A 224 -12.24 12.05 3.58
C GLU A 224 -12.21 10.53 3.72
N ALA A 225 -12.34 10.05 4.94
CA ALA A 225 -12.36 8.63 5.29
C ALA A 225 -13.44 7.82 4.56
N SER A 226 -14.52 8.47 4.15
CA SER A 226 -15.64 7.87 3.41
C SER A 226 -15.38 7.65 1.92
N PHE A 227 -14.27 8.17 1.39
CA PHE A 227 -13.92 8.03 -0.02
C PHE A 227 -13.50 6.59 -0.33
N ALA A 228 -14.19 5.93 -1.27
CA ALA A 228 -14.06 4.49 -1.47
C ALA A 228 -13.04 4.08 -2.56
N ASP A 229 -12.60 5.03 -3.40
CA ASP A 229 -11.77 4.75 -4.58
C ASP A 229 -10.25 4.87 -4.27
N ILE A 230 -9.86 4.64 -3.03
CA ILE A 230 -8.48 4.64 -2.59
C ILE A 230 -8.07 3.21 -2.21
N TYR A 231 -6.91 2.82 -2.65
CA TYR A 231 -6.42 1.47 -2.45
C TYR A 231 -5.94 1.21 -1.02
N VAL A 232 -5.98 -0.05 -0.65
CA VAL A 232 -5.47 -0.58 0.61
C VAL A 232 -4.19 -1.36 0.33
N ARG A 233 -3.09 -0.90 0.95
CA ARG A 233 -1.79 -1.57 0.96
C ARG A 233 -1.44 -1.94 2.39
N PRO A 234 -1.81 -3.14 2.87
CA PRO A 234 -1.63 -3.48 4.26
C PRO A 234 -0.16 -3.66 4.64
N ARG A 235 0.17 -3.26 5.86
CA ARG A 235 1.39 -3.68 6.55
C ARG A 235 1.06 -4.66 7.65
N PHE A 236 1.98 -5.53 8.00
CA PHE A 236 1.79 -6.52 9.07
C PHE A 236 3.10 -6.82 9.80
N VAL A 237 2.98 -7.39 10.98
CA VAL A 237 4.13 -7.72 11.82
C VAL A 237 4.25 -9.23 11.98
N ILE A 238 5.45 -9.76 11.79
CA ILE A 238 5.79 -11.14 12.13
C ILE A 238 6.77 -11.12 13.31
N LEU A 239 6.49 -11.92 14.35
CA LEU A 239 7.35 -12.00 15.52
C LEU A 239 8.70 -12.64 15.19
N LYS A 240 9.75 -12.14 15.83
CA LYS A 240 11.11 -12.69 15.72
C LYS A 240 11.22 -14.11 16.29
N SER A 241 10.47 -14.41 17.34
CA SER A 241 10.48 -15.70 18.04
C SER A 241 9.07 -16.20 18.29
#